data_97005d54b930b9d743d8e4e3a378cadf
#
_entry.id   97005d54b930b9d743d8e4e3a378cadf
#
_cell.length_a   1.000
_cell.length_b   1.000
_cell.length_c   1.000
_cell.angle_alpha   90.00
_cell.angle_beta   90.00
_cell.angle_gamma   90.00
#
_symmetry.space_group_name_H-M   'P 1'
#
loop_
_entity.id
_entity.type
_entity.pdbx_description
1 polymer ?
#
loop_
_entity_poly.entity_id
_entity_poly.type
_entity_poly.pdbx_seq_one_letter_code
_entity_poly.pdbx_strand_id
1 'polypeptide(L)'
;MTALLRLTCLGAALVGLTGCATAALNAALRAAHPEPAWNGEVAIASEPAGAQCAVHRGDRVVAEVPVAPATVQLTRSHAVLELRCQSEGYLETSVVLRPSDDPAVFRMAPNGIIGATATVFSLASARTMRYPGAVTVAMVPATFPDEATRTQFFETRRSAIIASRAAQLALADERCNAQPDTTCDPAATVMRREQEEDLARLDRLREQAQVSAGPAPAADLQVSQAATRE
;
A
#
# COMPACT_ATOMS: atom_id res chain seq x y z
N MET A 1 7.99 -56.01 -30.62
CA MET A 1 8.86 -55.19 -29.76
C MET A 1 9.21 -53.82 -30.37
N THR A 2 9.33 -53.67 -31.67
CA THR A 2 9.71 -52.41 -32.35
C THR A 2 8.64 -51.30 -32.35
N ALA A 3 7.35 -51.64 -32.29
CA ALA A 3 6.25 -50.66 -32.27
C ALA A 3 6.10 -49.95 -30.91
N LEU A 4 6.29 -50.67 -29.80
CA LEU A 4 6.25 -50.10 -28.45
C LEU A 4 7.41 -49.09 -28.19
N LEU A 5 8.61 -49.42 -28.73
CA LEU A 5 9.77 -48.52 -28.58
C LEU A 5 9.60 -47.21 -29.34
N ARG A 6 8.91 -47.21 -30.48
CA ARG A 6 8.61 -46.02 -31.28
C ARG A 6 7.58 -45.10 -30.59
N LEU A 7 6.57 -45.68 -29.92
CA LEU A 7 5.56 -44.92 -29.21
C LEU A 7 6.15 -44.19 -27.96
N THR A 8 7.07 -44.89 -27.26
CA THR A 8 7.75 -44.27 -26.09
C THR A 8 8.69 -43.13 -26.48
N CYS A 9 9.41 -43.25 -27.60
CA CYS A 9 10.27 -42.16 -28.09
C CYS A 9 9.47 -40.97 -28.61
N LEU A 10 8.30 -41.17 -29.23
CA LEU A 10 7.44 -40.05 -29.65
C LEU A 10 6.84 -39.30 -28.45
N GLY A 11 6.43 -40.01 -27.41
CA GLY A 11 5.91 -39.42 -26.16
C GLY A 11 6.97 -38.61 -25.45
N ALA A 12 8.21 -39.06 -25.35
CA ALA A 12 9.31 -38.33 -24.72
C ALA A 12 9.71 -37.09 -25.51
N ALA A 13 9.65 -37.10 -26.84
CA ALA A 13 9.93 -35.93 -27.67
C ALA A 13 8.87 -34.83 -27.53
N LEU A 14 7.59 -35.18 -27.39
CA LEU A 14 6.50 -34.22 -27.18
C LEU A 14 6.58 -33.52 -25.81
N VAL A 15 7.00 -34.22 -24.75
CA VAL A 15 7.19 -33.64 -23.42
C VAL A 15 8.41 -32.73 -23.37
N GLY A 16 9.47 -33.01 -24.13
CA GLY A 16 10.66 -32.16 -24.23
C GLY A 16 10.41 -30.84 -24.94
N LEU A 17 9.55 -30.80 -25.95
CA LEU A 17 9.22 -29.59 -26.72
C LEU A 17 8.42 -28.56 -25.91
N THR A 18 7.55 -29.02 -25.01
CA THR A 18 6.77 -28.12 -24.15
C THR A 18 7.64 -27.41 -23.10
N GLY A 19 8.70 -28.06 -22.61
CA GLY A 19 9.64 -27.47 -21.65
C GLY A 19 10.50 -26.36 -22.25
N CYS A 20 10.94 -26.49 -23.50
CA CYS A 20 11.74 -25.44 -24.17
C CYS A 20 10.91 -24.20 -24.52
N ALA A 21 9.67 -24.36 -24.93
CA ALA A 21 8.79 -23.24 -25.26
C ALA A 21 8.48 -22.38 -24.02
N THR A 22 8.25 -23.02 -22.88
CA THR A 22 8.02 -22.31 -21.60
C THR A 22 9.26 -21.60 -21.08
N ALA A 23 10.45 -22.18 -21.24
CA ALA A 23 11.71 -21.54 -20.88
C ALA A 23 12.01 -20.32 -21.78
N ALA A 24 11.77 -20.42 -23.09
CA ALA A 24 11.93 -19.31 -24.02
C ALA A 24 10.93 -18.17 -23.75
N LEU A 25 9.67 -18.49 -23.45
CA LEU A 25 8.67 -17.50 -23.06
C LEU A 25 9.04 -16.79 -21.76
N ASN A 26 9.49 -17.53 -20.75
CA ASN A 26 9.97 -16.94 -19.50
C ASN A 26 11.18 -16.00 -19.71
N ALA A 27 12.10 -16.38 -20.58
CA ALA A 27 13.25 -15.53 -20.91
C ALA A 27 12.81 -14.23 -21.64
N ALA A 28 11.89 -14.35 -22.60
CA ALA A 28 11.33 -13.20 -23.31
C ALA A 28 10.55 -12.25 -22.36
N LEU A 29 9.76 -12.80 -21.45
CA LEU A 29 9.00 -12.01 -20.49
C LEU A 29 9.93 -11.32 -19.48
N ARG A 30 11.01 -11.97 -19.03
CA ARG A 30 12.03 -11.32 -18.18
C ARG A 30 12.78 -10.21 -18.91
N ALA A 31 13.03 -10.38 -20.20
CA ALA A 31 13.65 -9.32 -21.00
C ALA A 31 12.71 -8.11 -21.21
N ALA A 32 11.41 -8.35 -21.28
CA ALA A 32 10.39 -7.30 -21.37
C ALA A 32 10.18 -6.54 -20.04
N HIS A 33 10.52 -7.16 -18.90
CA HIS A 33 10.41 -6.55 -17.58
C HIS A 33 11.78 -6.61 -16.86
N PRO A 34 12.67 -5.63 -17.14
CA PRO A 34 14.03 -5.60 -16.60
C PRO A 34 14.12 -5.31 -15.11
N GLU A 35 13.03 -4.90 -14.47
CA GLU A 35 13.02 -4.67 -13.03
C GLU A 35 13.26 -5.96 -12.26
N PRO A 36 14.17 -5.94 -11.26
CA PRO A 36 14.41 -7.10 -10.42
C PRO A 36 13.16 -7.41 -9.58
N ALA A 37 12.95 -8.68 -9.29
CA ALA A 37 11.92 -9.09 -8.34
C ALA A 37 12.16 -8.42 -6.97
N TRP A 38 11.08 -8.02 -6.31
CA TRP A 38 11.15 -7.38 -5.00
C TRP A 38 11.95 -8.25 -4.01
N ASN A 39 12.94 -7.64 -3.35
CA ASN A 39 13.89 -8.30 -2.45
C ASN A 39 13.43 -8.35 -0.98
N GLY A 40 12.23 -7.86 -0.68
CA GLY A 40 11.71 -7.77 0.70
C GLY A 40 11.94 -6.41 1.35
N GLU A 41 12.68 -5.51 0.74
CA GLU A 41 12.97 -4.20 1.30
C GLU A 41 11.81 -3.22 1.13
N VAL A 42 11.54 -2.48 2.21
CA VAL A 42 10.60 -1.36 2.23
C VAL A 42 11.27 -0.17 2.91
N ALA A 43 11.45 0.91 2.16
CA ALA A 43 11.91 2.17 2.71
C ALA A 43 10.74 2.87 3.40
N ILE A 44 10.87 3.15 4.69
CA ILE A 44 9.85 3.83 5.50
C ILE A 44 10.38 5.22 5.85
N ALA A 45 9.62 6.24 5.51
CA ALA A 45 9.88 7.63 5.87
C ALA A 45 8.70 8.24 6.60
N SER A 46 8.95 9.30 7.35
CA SER A 46 7.91 10.12 8.00
C SER A 46 8.10 11.59 7.67
N GLU A 47 7.03 12.34 7.64
CA GLU A 47 6.99 13.79 7.51
C GLU A 47 6.22 14.40 8.69
N PRO A 48 6.94 15.06 9.62
CA PRO A 48 8.38 15.29 9.65
C PRO A 48 9.19 14.00 9.90
N ALA A 49 10.48 14.04 9.54
CA ALA A 49 11.40 12.94 9.80
C ALA A 49 11.61 12.74 11.31
N GLY A 50 12.02 11.53 11.71
CA GLY A 50 12.33 11.22 13.10
C GLY A 50 11.23 10.48 13.86
N ALA A 51 10.09 10.18 13.23
CA ALA A 51 9.04 9.40 13.88
C ALA A 51 9.51 7.96 14.17
N GLN A 52 9.03 7.40 15.27
CA GLN A 52 9.12 5.96 15.56
C GLN A 52 7.98 5.25 14.87
N CYS A 53 8.27 4.21 14.11
CA CYS A 53 7.27 3.47 13.38
C CYS A 53 7.36 1.96 13.65
N ALA A 54 6.22 1.28 13.56
CA ALA A 54 6.15 -0.17 13.64
C ALA A 54 5.20 -0.71 12.57
N VAL A 55 5.59 -1.81 11.94
CA VAL A 55 4.75 -2.54 10.99
C VAL A 55 4.01 -3.64 11.72
N HIS A 56 2.70 -3.64 11.61
CA HIS A 56 1.82 -4.56 12.29
C HIS A 56 1.12 -5.51 11.31
N ARG A 57 0.96 -6.77 11.73
CA ARG A 57 0.04 -7.74 11.13
C ARG A 57 -1.02 -8.09 12.17
N GLY A 58 -2.19 -7.46 12.10
CA GLY A 58 -3.13 -7.45 13.21
C GLY A 58 -2.46 -6.85 14.46
N ASP A 59 -2.49 -7.58 15.57
CA ASP A 59 -1.90 -7.13 16.84
C ASP A 59 -0.39 -7.42 16.98
N ARG A 60 0.20 -8.13 16.00
CA ARG A 60 1.60 -8.53 16.07
C ARG A 60 2.50 -7.55 15.32
N VAL A 61 3.53 -7.04 15.99
CA VAL A 61 4.63 -6.31 15.34
C VAL A 61 5.48 -7.28 14.52
N VAL A 62 5.71 -6.96 13.25
CA VAL A 62 6.53 -7.74 12.31
C VAL A 62 7.83 -7.04 11.92
N ALA A 63 7.91 -5.72 12.08
CA ALA A 63 9.12 -4.94 11.92
C ALA A 63 9.02 -3.65 12.74
N GLU A 64 10.16 -3.13 13.20
CA GLU A 64 10.26 -1.89 13.95
C GLU A 64 11.22 -0.93 13.25
N VAL A 65 10.88 0.35 13.30
CA VAL A 65 11.66 1.48 12.77
C VAL A 65 11.83 2.48 13.90
N PRO A 66 12.90 2.40 14.67
CA PRO A 66 13.12 3.30 15.82
C PRO A 66 13.15 4.77 15.44
N VAL A 67 13.66 5.10 14.25
CA VAL A 67 13.74 6.45 13.72
C VAL A 67 13.57 6.40 12.20
N ALA A 68 12.53 7.02 11.65
CA ALA A 68 12.35 7.19 10.22
C ALA A 68 13.16 8.40 9.69
N PRO A 69 13.82 8.33 8.51
CA PRO A 69 13.70 7.25 7.55
C PRO A 69 14.59 6.04 7.84
N ALA A 70 14.11 4.84 7.54
CA ALA A 70 14.87 3.59 7.60
C ALA A 70 14.30 2.53 6.64
N THR A 71 15.07 1.50 6.36
CA THR A 71 14.63 0.37 5.53
C THR A 71 14.40 -0.86 6.40
N VAL A 72 13.30 -1.55 6.18
CA VAL A 72 12.94 -2.80 6.86
C VAL A 72 12.83 -3.96 5.88
N GLN A 73 13.05 -5.17 6.36
CA GLN A 73 12.83 -6.40 5.62
C GLN A 73 11.45 -6.97 5.95
N LEU A 74 10.59 -7.11 4.94
CA LEU A 74 9.29 -7.74 5.07
C LEU A 74 9.24 -9.03 4.27
N THR A 75 8.56 -10.03 4.82
CA THR A 75 8.33 -11.30 4.13
C THR A 75 7.14 -11.16 3.18
N ARG A 76 7.25 -11.72 1.96
CA ARG A 76 6.15 -11.82 1.00
C ARG A 76 4.95 -12.50 1.65
N SER A 77 3.78 -11.89 1.57
CA SER A 77 2.55 -12.46 2.09
C SER A 77 1.31 -11.83 1.44
N HIS A 78 0.16 -12.48 1.59
CA HIS A 78 -1.14 -11.93 1.20
C HIS A 78 -1.75 -11.04 2.30
N ALA A 79 -1.11 -10.95 3.46
CA ALA A 79 -1.64 -10.20 4.58
C ALA A 79 -1.55 -8.69 4.31
N VAL A 80 -2.60 -7.98 4.66
CA VAL A 80 -2.57 -6.53 4.79
C VAL A 80 -1.81 -6.20 6.06
N LEU A 81 -0.85 -5.28 5.96
CA LEU A 81 -0.07 -4.78 7.09
C LEU A 81 -0.47 -3.34 7.39
N GLU A 82 -0.25 -2.90 8.60
CA GLU A 82 -0.46 -1.53 9.04
C GLU A 82 0.85 -0.95 9.57
N LEU A 83 1.31 0.12 8.96
CA LEU A 83 2.45 0.90 9.43
C LEU A 83 1.91 1.99 10.34
N ARG A 84 2.25 1.96 11.63
CA ARG A 84 1.88 2.96 12.63
C ARG A 84 3.11 3.76 13.01
N CYS A 85 2.99 5.07 12.98
CA CYS A 85 4.07 6.00 13.33
C CYS A 85 3.63 6.94 14.44
N GLN A 86 4.56 7.23 15.35
CA GLN A 86 4.38 8.15 16.48
C GLN A 86 5.53 9.17 16.51
N SER A 87 5.20 10.41 16.80
CA SER A 87 6.17 11.47 17.00
C SER A 87 5.62 12.50 17.99
N GLU A 88 6.49 13.16 18.73
CA GLU A 88 6.09 14.20 19.69
C GLU A 88 5.36 15.36 18.97
N GLY A 89 4.24 15.79 19.51
CA GLY A 89 3.41 16.85 18.92
C GLY A 89 2.52 16.40 17.75
N TYR A 90 2.52 15.11 17.41
CA TYR A 90 1.72 14.54 16.34
C TYR A 90 0.80 13.44 16.86
N LEU A 91 -0.33 13.24 16.20
CA LEU A 91 -1.18 12.09 16.43
C LEU A 91 -0.53 10.82 15.88
N GLU A 92 -0.78 9.68 16.53
CA GLU A 92 -0.43 8.39 15.95
C GLU A 92 -1.09 8.27 14.58
N THR A 93 -0.26 8.16 13.55
CA THR A 93 -0.72 8.11 12.16
C THR A 93 -0.42 6.75 11.56
N SER A 94 -1.41 6.12 10.96
CA SER A 94 -1.23 4.82 10.33
C SER A 94 -1.48 4.83 8.84
N VAL A 95 -0.73 3.99 8.11
CA VAL A 95 -0.86 3.74 6.67
C VAL A 95 -0.99 2.25 6.45
N VAL A 96 -1.91 1.86 5.59
CA VAL A 96 -2.12 0.46 5.23
C VAL A 96 -1.21 0.06 4.09
N LEU A 97 -0.40 -0.98 4.32
CA LEU A 97 0.45 -1.60 3.32
C LEU A 97 -0.28 -2.80 2.72
N ARG A 98 -0.82 -2.62 1.52
CA ARG A 98 -1.52 -3.69 0.81
C ARG A 98 -0.55 -4.43 -0.10
N PRO A 99 -0.55 -5.77 -0.06
CA PRO A 99 0.25 -6.55 -1.00
C PRO A 99 -0.35 -6.45 -2.40
N SER A 100 0.51 -6.41 -3.40
CA SER A 100 0.16 -6.44 -4.82
C SER A 100 0.98 -7.50 -5.54
N ASP A 101 0.59 -7.85 -6.75
CA ASP A 101 1.39 -8.76 -7.58
C ASP A 101 2.72 -8.09 -7.95
N ASP A 102 3.79 -8.89 -7.85
CA ASP A 102 5.13 -8.48 -8.26
C ASP A 102 5.26 -8.71 -9.78
N PRO A 103 5.35 -7.65 -10.61
CA PRO A 103 5.40 -7.80 -12.06
C PRO A 103 6.64 -8.54 -12.55
N ALA A 104 7.71 -8.59 -11.75
CA ALA A 104 8.91 -9.35 -12.09
C ALA A 104 8.79 -10.85 -11.83
N VAL A 105 7.71 -11.29 -11.16
CA VAL A 105 7.44 -12.70 -10.88
C VAL A 105 6.26 -13.19 -11.70
N PHE A 106 6.55 -13.88 -12.80
CA PHE A 106 5.52 -14.41 -13.69
C PHE A 106 4.79 -15.61 -13.10
N ARG A 107 3.46 -15.58 -13.20
CA ARG A 107 2.60 -16.74 -13.02
C ARG A 107 2.49 -17.45 -14.36
N MET A 108 3.08 -18.64 -14.49
CA MET A 108 2.81 -19.50 -15.66
C MET A 108 1.42 -20.08 -15.54
N ALA A 109 0.68 -20.10 -16.65
CA ALA A 109 -0.55 -20.88 -16.73
C ALA A 109 -0.26 -22.34 -16.39
N PRO A 110 -1.08 -23.01 -15.57
CA PRO A 110 -0.85 -24.39 -15.15
C PRO A 110 -1.01 -25.32 -16.36
N ASN A 111 0.09 -25.81 -16.91
CA ASN A 111 0.09 -26.82 -17.95
C ASN A 111 0.30 -28.19 -17.31
N GLY A 112 -0.75 -29.03 -17.31
CA GLY A 112 -0.74 -30.34 -16.73
C GLY A 112 -0.68 -30.38 -15.19
N ILE A 113 -0.60 -31.56 -14.61
CA ILE A 113 -0.64 -31.78 -13.15
C ILE A 113 0.54 -31.11 -12.44
N ILE A 114 1.74 -31.13 -13.02
CA ILE A 114 2.95 -30.53 -12.44
C ILE A 114 2.83 -29.00 -12.43
N GLY A 115 2.35 -28.41 -13.50
CA GLY A 115 2.12 -26.96 -13.57
C GLY A 115 1.03 -26.51 -12.60
N ALA A 116 -0.06 -27.27 -12.44
CA ALA A 116 -1.12 -26.98 -11.49
C ALA A 116 -0.61 -27.01 -10.04
N THR A 117 0.16 -28.03 -9.65
CA THR A 117 0.74 -28.10 -8.29
C THR A 117 1.75 -26.99 -8.02
N ALA A 118 2.60 -26.63 -8.99
CA ALA A 118 3.54 -25.53 -8.87
C ALA A 118 2.80 -24.17 -8.71
N THR A 119 1.69 -23.98 -9.42
CA THR A 119 0.85 -22.78 -9.32
C THR A 119 0.19 -22.69 -7.94
N VAL A 120 -0.42 -23.78 -7.45
CA VAL A 120 -1.02 -23.82 -6.10
C VAL A 120 0.03 -23.52 -5.03
N PHE A 121 1.22 -24.10 -5.13
CA PHE A 121 2.31 -23.84 -4.20
C PHE A 121 2.77 -22.37 -4.25
N SER A 122 2.90 -21.77 -5.43
CA SER A 122 3.26 -20.35 -5.60
C SER A 122 2.23 -19.40 -4.99
N LEU A 123 0.94 -19.72 -5.19
CA LEU A 123 -0.15 -18.96 -4.59
C LEU A 123 -0.16 -19.10 -3.06
N ALA A 124 -0.03 -20.32 -2.55
CA ALA A 124 -0.03 -20.59 -1.12
C ALA A 124 1.18 -19.94 -0.39
N SER A 125 2.35 -19.91 -1.05
CA SER A 125 3.56 -19.31 -0.49
C SER A 125 3.70 -17.80 -0.71
N ALA A 126 2.71 -17.14 -1.32
CA ALA A 126 2.71 -15.71 -1.65
C ALA A 126 3.96 -15.22 -2.42
N ARG A 127 4.63 -16.11 -3.17
CA ARG A 127 5.87 -15.81 -3.89
C ARG A 127 5.73 -14.68 -4.91
N THR A 128 4.52 -14.48 -5.43
CA THR A 128 4.19 -13.44 -6.39
C THR A 128 3.77 -12.13 -5.76
N MET A 129 3.68 -12.06 -4.44
CA MET A 129 3.24 -10.85 -3.74
C MET A 129 4.44 -9.95 -3.38
N ARG A 130 4.22 -8.64 -3.42
CA ARG A 130 5.15 -7.63 -2.91
C ARG A 130 4.40 -6.56 -2.15
N TYR A 131 5.08 -5.89 -1.23
CA TYR A 131 4.63 -4.63 -0.65
C TYR A 131 5.23 -3.44 -1.42
N PRO A 132 4.71 -2.22 -1.23
CA PRO A 132 5.34 -1.01 -1.78
C PRO A 132 6.80 -0.93 -1.38
N GLY A 133 7.69 -0.60 -2.34
CA GLY A 133 9.13 -0.47 -2.07
C GLY A 133 9.50 0.74 -1.20
N ALA A 134 8.63 1.76 -1.17
CA ALA A 134 8.79 2.94 -0.32
C ALA A 134 7.42 3.43 0.17
N VAL A 135 7.38 3.92 1.40
CA VAL A 135 6.20 4.48 2.04
C VAL A 135 6.59 5.69 2.87
N THR A 136 5.92 6.81 2.65
CA THR A 136 6.06 8.01 3.49
C THR A 136 4.78 8.21 4.31
N VAL A 137 4.94 8.30 5.63
CA VAL A 137 3.85 8.60 6.55
C VAL A 137 3.85 10.09 6.84
N ALA A 138 2.90 10.80 6.27
CA ALA A 138 2.72 12.20 6.57
C ALA A 138 1.96 12.33 7.89
N MET A 139 2.65 12.69 8.97
CA MET A 139 2.11 12.80 10.33
C MET A 139 1.05 13.90 10.42
N VAL A 140 0.08 13.73 11.30
CA VAL A 140 -0.97 14.71 11.56
C VAL A 140 -0.63 15.47 12.84
N PRO A 141 -0.50 16.81 12.82
CA PRO A 141 -0.29 17.58 14.03
C PRO A 141 -1.39 17.31 15.05
N ALA A 142 -1.01 17.12 16.31
CA ALA A 142 -1.99 16.94 17.40
C ALA A 142 -2.75 18.24 17.70
N THR A 143 -2.10 19.39 17.44
CA THR A 143 -2.66 20.73 17.70
C THR A 143 -2.41 21.66 16.52
N PHE A 144 -3.43 22.38 16.12
CA PHE A 144 -3.40 23.40 15.06
C PHE A 144 -3.53 24.80 15.67
N PRO A 145 -2.95 25.84 15.05
CA PRO A 145 -3.03 27.20 15.57
C PRO A 145 -4.46 27.77 15.52
N ASP A 146 -5.25 27.36 14.52
CA ASP A 146 -6.61 27.80 14.31
C ASP A 146 -7.43 26.79 13.49
N GLU A 147 -8.75 26.98 13.46
CA GLU A 147 -9.68 26.09 12.75
C GLU A 147 -9.53 26.14 11.22
N ALA A 148 -9.15 27.30 10.67
CA ALA A 148 -8.97 27.45 9.23
C ALA A 148 -7.77 26.62 8.75
N THR A 149 -6.65 26.67 9.47
CA THR A 149 -5.45 25.86 9.21
C THR A 149 -5.75 24.37 9.35
N ARG A 150 -6.48 23.96 10.40
CA ARG A 150 -6.92 22.57 10.57
C ARG A 150 -7.76 22.10 9.38
N THR A 151 -8.76 22.88 9.03
CA THR A 151 -9.66 22.54 7.91
C THR A 151 -8.89 22.43 6.60
N GLN A 152 -8.06 23.39 6.25
CA GLN A 152 -7.25 23.38 5.04
C GLN A 152 -6.33 22.14 4.97
N PHE A 153 -5.70 21.77 6.06
CA PHE A 153 -4.84 20.59 6.16
C PHE A 153 -5.61 19.32 5.81
N PHE A 154 -6.77 19.10 6.44
CA PHE A 154 -7.55 17.88 6.22
C PHE A 154 -8.21 17.85 4.83
N GLU A 155 -8.68 18.98 4.29
CA GLU A 155 -9.22 19.05 2.93
C GLU A 155 -8.14 18.78 1.87
N THR A 156 -6.93 19.28 2.05
CA THR A 156 -5.80 18.97 1.16
C THR A 156 -5.51 17.47 1.14
N ARG A 157 -5.48 16.81 2.29
CA ARG A 157 -5.26 15.37 2.39
C ARG A 157 -6.42 14.55 1.84
N ARG A 158 -7.64 14.96 2.10
CA ARG A 158 -8.85 14.35 1.52
C ARG A 158 -8.79 14.37 0.00
N SER A 159 -8.48 15.51 -0.57
CA SER A 159 -8.35 15.67 -2.02
C SER A 159 -7.24 14.79 -2.60
N ALA A 160 -6.10 14.66 -1.92
CA ALA A 160 -5.01 13.80 -2.34
C ALA A 160 -5.40 12.31 -2.32
N ILE A 161 -6.10 11.83 -1.30
CA ILE A 161 -6.62 10.46 -1.23
C ILE A 161 -7.57 10.21 -2.40
N ILE A 162 -8.55 11.08 -2.62
CA ILE A 162 -9.53 10.95 -3.70
C ILE A 162 -8.82 10.93 -5.06
N ALA A 163 -7.89 11.85 -5.32
CA ALA A 163 -7.16 11.93 -6.58
C ALA A 163 -6.31 10.68 -6.84
N SER A 164 -5.60 10.16 -5.82
CA SER A 164 -4.78 8.96 -5.96
C SER A 164 -5.63 7.72 -6.25
N ARG A 165 -6.79 7.58 -5.61
CA ARG A 165 -7.72 6.47 -5.85
C ARG A 165 -8.42 6.58 -7.21
N ALA A 166 -8.80 7.78 -7.63
CA ALA A 166 -9.36 8.02 -8.95
C ALA A 166 -8.38 7.61 -10.06
N ALA A 167 -7.09 7.93 -9.91
CA ALA A 167 -6.05 7.50 -10.84
C ALA A 167 -5.91 5.96 -10.90
N GLN A 168 -5.95 5.28 -9.75
CA GLN A 168 -5.91 3.82 -9.70
C GLN A 168 -7.13 3.16 -10.35
N LEU A 169 -8.32 3.70 -10.10
CA LEU A 169 -9.57 3.24 -10.71
C LEU A 169 -9.54 3.43 -12.23
N ALA A 170 -9.08 4.59 -12.71
CA ALA A 170 -8.97 4.84 -14.15
C ALA A 170 -8.05 3.84 -14.86
N LEU A 171 -6.90 3.50 -14.25
CA LEU A 171 -6.01 2.46 -14.77
C LEU A 171 -6.63 1.06 -14.75
N ALA A 172 -7.42 0.75 -13.72
CA ALA A 172 -8.15 -0.53 -13.64
C ALA A 172 -9.24 -0.61 -14.72
N ASP A 173 -10.01 0.46 -14.92
CA ASP A 173 -11.04 0.55 -15.94
C ASP A 173 -10.45 0.45 -17.36
N GLU A 174 -9.31 1.10 -17.63
CA GLU A 174 -8.61 0.98 -18.90
C GLU A 174 -8.19 -0.46 -19.19
N ARG A 175 -7.63 -1.16 -18.18
CA ARG A 175 -7.27 -2.58 -18.30
C ARG A 175 -8.49 -3.45 -18.54
N CYS A 176 -9.57 -3.24 -17.81
CA CYS A 176 -10.80 -3.99 -17.95
C CYS A 176 -11.49 -3.75 -19.30
N ASN A 177 -11.42 -2.54 -19.84
CA ASN A 177 -11.91 -2.24 -21.19
C ASN A 177 -11.08 -2.93 -22.27
N ALA A 178 -9.77 -3.04 -22.08
CA ALA A 178 -8.87 -3.74 -23.01
C ALA A 178 -9.02 -5.25 -22.96
N GLN A 179 -9.26 -5.81 -21.77
CA GLN A 179 -9.41 -7.25 -21.53
C GLN A 179 -10.51 -7.49 -20.49
N PRO A 180 -11.80 -7.45 -20.91
CA PRO A 180 -12.91 -7.69 -19.99
C PRO A 180 -12.82 -9.11 -19.39
N ASP A 181 -12.86 -9.20 -18.08
CA ASP A 181 -12.94 -10.45 -17.35
C ASP A 181 -13.87 -10.35 -16.14
N THR A 182 -14.12 -11.47 -15.47
CA THR A 182 -15.02 -11.54 -14.31
C THR A 182 -14.43 -10.92 -13.04
N THR A 183 -13.16 -10.46 -13.06
CA THR A 183 -12.48 -9.87 -11.89
C THR A 183 -12.57 -8.34 -11.85
N CYS A 184 -13.01 -7.71 -12.94
CA CYS A 184 -13.05 -6.25 -13.09
C CYS A 184 -13.98 -5.56 -12.07
N ASP A 185 -15.24 -5.96 -12.00
CA ASP A 185 -16.21 -5.37 -11.07
C ASP A 185 -15.83 -5.59 -9.59
N PRO A 186 -15.42 -6.81 -9.17
CA PRO A 186 -14.91 -7.02 -7.83
C PRO A 186 -13.70 -6.14 -7.48
N ALA A 187 -12.75 -5.97 -8.41
CA ALA A 187 -11.56 -5.14 -8.18
C ALA A 187 -11.93 -3.66 -7.96
N ALA A 188 -12.79 -3.10 -8.80
CA ALA A 188 -13.27 -1.72 -8.63
C ALA A 188 -14.04 -1.52 -7.31
N THR A 189 -14.83 -2.52 -6.90
CA THR A 189 -15.56 -2.49 -5.62
C THR A 189 -14.61 -2.48 -4.43
N VAL A 190 -13.55 -3.31 -4.47
CA VAL A 190 -12.51 -3.32 -3.43
C VAL A 190 -11.81 -1.96 -3.35
N MET A 191 -11.43 -1.37 -4.47
CA MET A 191 -10.75 -0.05 -4.50
C MET A 191 -11.62 1.07 -3.91
N ARG A 192 -12.93 1.08 -4.20
CA ARG A 192 -13.86 2.06 -3.61
C ARG A 192 -13.97 1.90 -2.10
N ARG A 193 -14.11 0.66 -1.61
CA ARG A 193 -14.15 0.38 -0.17
C ARG A 193 -12.84 0.83 0.51
N GLU A 194 -11.70 0.57 -0.10
CA GLU A 194 -10.42 1.02 0.43
C GLU A 194 -10.31 2.55 0.51
N GLN A 195 -10.88 3.26 -0.48
CA GLN A 195 -10.98 4.71 -0.43
C GLN A 195 -11.82 5.18 0.76
N GLU A 196 -12.98 4.56 0.98
CA GLU A 196 -13.85 4.87 2.11
C GLU A 196 -13.15 4.63 3.46
N GLU A 197 -12.41 3.52 3.58
CA GLU A 197 -11.61 3.20 4.77
C GLU A 197 -10.50 4.25 5.03
N ASP A 198 -9.82 4.69 3.97
CA ASP A 198 -8.76 5.71 4.07
C ASP A 198 -9.34 7.07 4.48
N LEU A 199 -10.50 7.47 3.91
CA LEU A 199 -11.21 8.69 4.29
C LEU A 199 -11.73 8.63 5.73
N ALA A 200 -12.34 7.52 6.13
CA ALA A 200 -12.79 7.34 7.51
C ALA A 200 -11.64 7.39 8.54
N ARG A 201 -10.44 6.92 8.16
CA ARG A 201 -9.25 7.06 8.99
C ARG A 201 -8.83 8.53 9.12
N LEU A 202 -8.85 9.27 8.02
CA LEU A 202 -8.55 10.71 8.03
C LEU A 202 -9.55 11.49 8.89
N ASP A 203 -10.84 11.15 8.82
CA ASP A 203 -11.89 11.81 9.62
C ASP A 203 -11.69 11.55 11.13
N ARG A 204 -11.33 10.33 11.54
CA ARG A 204 -10.98 10.04 12.93
C ARG A 204 -9.78 10.86 13.44
N LEU A 205 -8.75 11.05 12.60
CA LEU A 205 -7.62 11.90 12.95
C LEU A 205 -8.03 13.37 13.07
N ARG A 206 -8.97 13.85 12.25
CA ARG A 206 -9.53 15.19 12.34
C ARG A 206 -10.28 15.42 13.66
N GLU A 207 -11.04 14.42 14.12
CA GLU A 207 -11.76 14.48 15.39
C GLU A 207 -10.81 14.53 16.60
N GLN A 208 -9.64 13.87 16.52
CA GLN A 208 -8.63 13.85 17.56
C GLN A 208 -7.76 15.11 17.58
N ALA A 209 -7.58 15.77 16.42
CA ALA A 209 -6.76 16.97 16.29
C ALA A 209 -7.42 18.16 17.00
N GLN A 210 -6.66 18.82 17.86
CA GLN A 210 -7.12 19.95 18.62
C GLN A 210 -6.76 21.28 17.94
N VAL A 211 -7.50 22.33 18.28
CA VAL A 211 -7.14 23.71 17.94
C VAL A 211 -6.68 24.38 19.21
N SER A 212 -5.53 25.08 19.15
CA SER A 212 -5.03 25.87 20.27
C SER A 212 -6.11 26.86 20.69
N ALA A 213 -6.43 26.93 21.99
CA ALA A 213 -7.19 28.05 22.50
C ALA A 213 -6.35 29.32 22.21
N GLY A 214 -6.81 30.14 21.25
CA GLY A 214 -6.17 31.45 21.01
C GLY A 214 -6.01 32.21 22.31
N PRO A 215 -5.07 33.18 22.41
CA PRO A 215 -4.98 34.01 23.58
C PRO A 215 -6.36 34.61 23.83
N ALA A 216 -6.87 34.43 25.06
CA ALA A 216 -8.15 34.98 25.45
C ALA A 216 -8.15 36.46 25.03
N PRO A 217 -9.24 36.97 24.40
CA PRO A 217 -9.30 38.41 24.08
C PRO A 217 -8.96 39.16 25.35
N ALA A 218 -7.95 40.03 25.27
CA ALA A 218 -7.54 40.85 26.40
C ALA A 218 -8.81 41.53 26.94
N ALA A 219 -9.18 41.15 28.17
CA ALA A 219 -10.32 41.77 28.81
C ALA A 219 -10.09 43.28 28.74
N ASP A 220 -10.96 44.00 28.01
CA ASP A 220 -10.95 45.46 27.97
C ASP A 220 -10.92 45.94 29.41
N LEU A 221 -9.75 46.42 29.84
CA LEU A 221 -9.60 47.18 31.06
C LEU A 221 -10.39 48.44 30.81
N GLN A 222 -11.69 48.40 31.13
CA GLN A 222 -12.47 49.60 31.26
C GLN A 222 -11.83 50.44 32.36
N VAL A 223 -11.00 51.40 31.93
CA VAL A 223 -10.52 52.47 32.77
C VAL A 223 -11.75 53.22 33.24
N SER A 224 -12.19 52.91 34.46
CA SER A 224 -13.19 53.68 35.17
C SER A 224 -12.62 55.10 35.39
N GLN A 225 -13.00 56.00 34.49
CA GLN A 225 -12.76 57.43 34.73
C GLN A 225 -13.67 57.82 35.88
N ALA A 226 -13.08 57.82 37.09
CA ALA A 226 -13.68 58.49 38.26
C ALA A 226 -13.79 59.97 37.96
N ALA A 227 -14.99 60.46 37.73
CA ALA A 227 -15.33 61.86 37.62
C ALA A 227 -15.05 62.50 38.95
N THR A 228 -14.00 63.31 39.01
CA THR A 228 -13.79 64.31 40.08
C THR A 228 -14.82 65.40 39.87
N ARG A 229 -15.78 65.51 40.77
CA ARG A 229 -16.64 66.71 40.93
C ARG A 229 -16.09 67.52 42.07
N GLU A 230 -15.71 68.72 41.78
CA GLU A 230 -15.79 69.88 42.66
C GLU A 230 -17.17 70.51 42.56
#